data_e1bf60a7de4e59043334e0f28e492ba3
#
_entry.id   e1bf60a7de4e59043334e0f28e492ba3
#
_cell.length_a   1.000
_cell.length_b   1.000
_cell.length_c   1.000
_cell.angle_alpha   90.00
_cell.angle_beta   90.00
_cell.angle_gamma   90.00
#
_symmetry.space_group_name_H-M   'P 1'
#
loop_
_entity.id
_entity.type
_entity.pdbx_description
1 polymer ?
#
loop_
_entity_poly.entity_id
_entity_poly.type
_entity_poly.pdbx_seq_one_letter_code
_entity_poly.pdbx_strand_id
1 'polypeptide(L)'
;DQSQYGVDPKSLGLGAAEYSLVYHDKESGRTAYSFCMCPGGQVVASASEEGGVVTNGMSLYARDSGIANSVLVVTVGPRDFGDHPLAGVDFQRKWEEQAFIVGGGNYHAPIQTVGHFLGRTETNDIQREAYSYEPGVTPADIHQCLPEYVTNTLAEALPYFGRRIQGFDADHVCMTGVETRTSAPLRIVRDENRLSQSTKGLYPIGEGAGYAGGIMSAALDGAETAILIMNTYGPLKGDHHE
;
A
#
# COMPACT_ATOMS: atom_id res chain seq x y z
N ASP A 1 21.18 -2.30 -4.66
CA ASP A 1 21.82 -1.34 -5.56
C ASP A 1 23.14 -1.94 -6.09
N GLN A 2 23.39 -1.78 -7.39
CA GLN A 2 24.61 -2.27 -8.05
C GLN A 2 25.88 -1.75 -7.36
N SER A 3 25.86 -0.54 -6.85
CA SER A 3 26.98 0.07 -6.11
C SER A 3 27.38 -0.71 -4.86
N GLN A 4 26.48 -1.45 -4.23
CA GLN A 4 26.73 -2.24 -3.02
C GLN A 4 27.59 -3.48 -3.31
N TYR A 5 27.54 -3.99 -4.54
CA TYR A 5 28.24 -5.23 -4.93
C TYR A 5 29.51 -4.96 -5.73
N GLY A 6 29.72 -3.72 -6.20
CA GLY A 6 30.86 -3.36 -7.06
C GLY A 6 30.79 -3.93 -8.47
N VAL A 7 29.81 -4.79 -8.77
CA VAL A 7 29.54 -5.43 -10.05
C VAL A 7 28.03 -5.54 -10.26
N ASP A 8 27.59 -5.76 -11.50
CA ASP A 8 26.18 -6.01 -11.79
C ASP A 8 25.73 -7.31 -11.11
N PRO A 9 24.78 -7.28 -10.16
CA PRO A 9 24.28 -8.47 -9.47
C PRO A 9 23.71 -9.52 -10.42
N LYS A 10 23.11 -9.10 -11.54
CA LYS A 10 22.58 -10.01 -12.58
C LYS A 10 23.68 -10.84 -13.23
N SER A 11 24.89 -10.29 -13.40
CA SER A 11 26.03 -11.01 -13.93
C SER A 11 26.50 -12.13 -12.99
N LEU A 12 26.13 -12.05 -11.70
CA LEU A 12 26.40 -13.08 -10.69
C LEU A 12 25.24 -14.08 -10.54
N GLY A 13 24.19 -13.96 -11.35
CA GLY A 13 23.00 -14.80 -11.26
C GLY A 13 22.11 -14.50 -10.04
N LEU A 14 22.29 -13.35 -9.39
CA LEU A 14 21.47 -12.93 -8.26
C LEU A 14 20.11 -12.41 -8.76
N GLY A 15 19.04 -12.91 -8.14
CA GLY A 15 17.68 -12.41 -8.31
C GLY A 15 17.43 -11.12 -7.54
N ALA A 16 16.14 -10.75 -7.42
CA ALA A 16 15.73 -9.65 -6.58
C ALA A 16 16.07 -9.96 -5.12
N ALA A 17 16.55 -8.93 -4.39
CA ALA A 17 16.87 -9.06 -2.97
C ALA A 17 15.58 -9.29 -2.15
N GLU A 18 15.66 -10.20 -1.19
CA GLU A 18 14.63 -10.35 -0.17
C GLU A 18 14.91 -9.38 0.98
N TYR A 19 13.85 -8.81 1.54
CA TYR A 19 13.95 -7.91 2.69
C TYR A 19 12.76 -8.10 3.63
N SER A 20 12.96 -7.72 4.90
CA SER A 20 11.91 -7.65 5.89
C SER A 20 12.13 -6.41 6.75
N LEU A 21 11.20 -5.48 6.70
CA LEU A 21 11.17 -4.27 7.50
C LEU A 21 9.90 -4.26 8.33
N VAL A 22 10.03 -4.70 9.58
CA VAL A 22 8.95 -4.74 10.57
C VAL A 22 9.47 -4.12 11.86
N TYR A 23 8.72 -3.15 12.39
CA TYR A 23 8.95 -2.51 13.66
C TYR A 23 7.75 -2.75 14.58
N HIS A 24 8.01 -3.31 15.74
CA HIS A 24 6.98 -3.53 16.77
C HIS A 24 7.16 -2.48 17.87
N ASP A 25 6.23 -1.56 17.96
CA ASP A 25 6.14 -0.66 19.09
C ASP A 25 5.54 -1.41 20.29
N LYS A 26 6.37 -1.59 21.31
CA LYS A 26 6.01 -2.35 22.52
C LYS A 26 5.07 -1.57 23.45
N GLU A 27 5.06 -0.25 23.37
CA GLU A 27 4.24 0.60 24.22
C GLU A 27 2.80 0.68 23.72
N SER A 28 2.62 1.00 22.44
CA SER A 28 1.29 1.09 21.83
C SER A 28 0.73 -0.27 21.35
N GLY A 29 1.61 -1.29 21.25
CA GLY A 29 1.29 -2.59 20.65
C GLY A 29 1.01 -2.50 19.15
N ARG A 30 1.47 -1.44 18.48
CA ARG A 30 1.33 -1.27 17.03
C ARG A 30 2.52 -1.83 16.29
N THR A 31 2.30 -2.13 15.04
CA THR A 31 3.37 -2.59 14.15
C THR A 31 3.42 -1.68 12.94
N ALA A 32 4.60 -1.12 12.64
CA ALA A 32 4.88 -0.52 11.36
C ALA A 32 5.67 -1.50 10.50
N TYR A 33 5.37 -1.53 9.21
CA TYR A 33 6.12 -2.37 8.26
C TYR A 33 6.17 -1.73 6.88
N SER A 34 7.18 -2.15 6.11
CA SER A 34 7.32 -1.79 4.71
C SER A 34 7.23 -3.03 3.84
N PHE A 35 6.53 -2.91 2.74
CA PHE A 35 6.41 -3.95 1.72
C PHE A 35 6.27 -3.31 0.33
N CYS A 36 6.05 -4.12 -0.72
CA CYS A 36 5.91 -3.64 -2.10
C CYS A 36 7.03 -2.68 -2.52
N MET A 37 8.28 -3.03 -2.21
CA MET A 37 9.41 -2.25 -2.68
C MET A 37 9.55 -2.38 -4.20
N CYS A 38 9.47 -1.25 -4.89
CA CYS A 38 9.56 -1.13 -6.34
C CYS A 38 10.89 -0.46 -6.71
N PRO A 39 11.94 -1.23 -7.01
CA PRO A 39 13.17 -0.66 -7.54
C PRO A 39 12.90 -0.13 -8.96
N GLY A 40 13.14 1.15 -9.20
CA GLY A 40 12.76 1.79 -10.47
C GLY A 40 11.25 1.80 -10.67
N GLY A 41 10.50 2.28 -9.69
CA GLY A 41 9.05 2.36 -9.68
C GLY A 41 8.51 3.79 -9.77
N GLN A 42 7.21 3.90 -9.63
CA GLN A 42 6.47 5.16 -9.61
C GLN A 42 5.43 5.13 -8.50
N VAL A 43 5.19 6.27 -7.86
CA VAL A 43 4.01 6.48 -7.04
C VAL A 43 2.89 7.00 -7.94
N VAL A 44 1.74 6.34 -7.91
CA VAL A 44 0.60 6.62 -8.79
C VAL A 44 -0.65 6.97 -7.98
N ALA A 45 -1.58 7.71 -8.62
CA ALA A 45 -2.89 8.00 -8.05
C ALA A 45 -3.76 6.73 -8.09
N SER A 46 -4.42 6.42 -6.98
CA SER A 46 -5.20 5.20 -6.78
C SER A 46 -6.59 5.46 -6.15
N ALA A 47 -6.99 6.72 -6.06
CA ALA A 47 -8.32 7.08 -5.57
C ALA A 47 -9.42 6.59 -6.51
N SER A 48 -10.51 6.09 -5.94
CA SER A 48 -11.70 5.65 -6.68
C SER A 48 -12.96 6.43 -6.28
N GLU A 49 -12.86 7.34 -5.32
CA GLU A 49 -13.94 8.19 -4.86
C GLU A 49 -13.57 9.66 -5.08
N GLU A 50 -14.58 10.49 -5.39
CA GLU A 50 -14.40 11.93 -5.58
C GLU A 50 -14.00 12.59 -4.26
N GLY A 51 -13.08 13.56 -4.31
CA GLY A 51 -12.62 14.29 -3.14
C GLY A 51 -11.66 13.51 -2.23
N GLY A 52 -11.13 12.39 -2.69
CA GLY A 52 -10.13 11.60 -1.97
C GLY A 52 -8.78 11.55 -2.69
N VAL A 53 -7.69 11.50 -1.95
CA VAL A 53 -6.34 11.21 -2.46
C VAL A 53 -5.85 9.90 -1.87
N VAL A 54 -5.50 8.97 -2.75
CA VAL A 54 -4.87 7.68 -2.41
C VAL A 54 -3.67 7.48 -3.31
N THR A 55 -2.55 7.09 -2.71
CA THR A 55 -1.32 6.75 -3.43
C THR A 55 -1.10 5.24 -3.45
N ASN A 56 -0.41 4.76 -4.46
CA ASN A 56 0.08 3.38 -4.53
C ASN A 56 1.44 3.35 -5.23
N GLY A 57 2.29 2.39 -4.88
CA GLY A 57 3.55 2.13 -5.55
C GLY A 57 3.40 1.13 -6.69
N MET A 58 3.93 1.47 -7.85
CA MET A 58 3.90 0.63 -9.05
C MET A 58 5.28 0.56 -9.69
N SER A 59 5.55 -0.52 -10.42
CA SER A 59 6.77 -0.67 -11.20
C SER A 59 6.41 -1.09 -12.61
N LEU A 60 6.98 -0.41 -13.60
CA LEU A 60 6.93 -0.89 -14.97
C LEU A 60 7.78 -2.16 -15.11
N TYR A 61 7.56 -2.94 -16.14
CA TYR A 61 8.30 -4.18 -16.38
C TYR A 61 9.81 -3.98 -16.41
N ALA A 62 10.29 -2.87 -16.98
CA ALA A 62 11.71 -2.54 -17.07
C ALA A 62 12.35 -2.24 -15.70
N ARG A 63 11.60 -1.74 -14.72
CA ARG A 63 12.09 -1.37 -13.38
C ARG A 63 13.27 -0.41 -13.41
N ASP A 64 13.22 0.60 -14.27
CA ASP A 64 14.33 1.50 -14.59
C ASP A 64 13.95 3.00 -14.54
N SER A 65 12.93 3.37 -13.79
CA SER A 65 12.54 4.78 -13.64
C SER A 65 13.59 5.66 -12.95
N GLY A 66 14.62 5.05 -12.35
CA GLY A 66 15.65 5.75 -11.59
C GLY A 66 15.27 6.05 -10.13
N ILE A 67 14.00 5.90 -9.75
CA ILE A 67 13.50 6.13 -8.39
C ILE A 67 12.96 4.81 -7.83
N ALA A 68 13.35 4.46 -6.60
CA ALA A 68 12.74 3.36 -5.86
C ALA A 68 11.62 3.90 -4.96
N ASN A 69 10.58 3.13 -4.76
CA ASN A 69 9.58 3.41 -3.74
C ASN A 69 9.22 2.17 -2.93
N SER A 70 8.64 2.38 -1.77
CA SER A 70 8.05 1.33 -0.95
C SER A 70 6.92 1.91 -0.13
N VAL A 71 5.95 1.09 0.23
CA VAL A 71 4.89 1.52 1.13
C VAL A 71 5.35 1.43 2.58
N LEU A 72 4.89 2.38 3.40
CA LEU A 72 5.00 2.37 4.85
C LEU A 72 3.61 2.36 5.46
N VAL A 73 3.32 1.37 6.28
CA VAL A 73 2.02 1.21 6.91
C VAL A 73 2.13 0.92 8.40
N VAL A 74 1.09 1.29 9.14
CA VAL A 74 0.92 0.98 10.56
C VAL A 74 -0.38 0.23 10.74
N THR A 75 -0.35 -0.80 11.58
CA THR A 75 -1.54 -1.61 11.87
C THR A 75 -2.63 -0.78 12.54
N VAL A 76 -3.83 -0.84 11.97
CA VAL A 76 -5.07 -0.27 12.51
C VAL A 76 -6.12 -1.37 12.69
N GLY A 77 -7.12 -1.12 13.49
CA GLY A 77 -8.15 -2.12 13.75
C GLY A 77 -9.39 -1.53 14.44
N PRO A 78 -10.34 -2.36 14.92
CA PRO A 78 -11.57 -1.90 15.54
C PRO A 78 -11.37 -0.92 16.72
N ARG A 79 -10.25 -1.03 17.43
CA ARG A 79 -9.90 -0.07 18.50
C ARG A 79 -9.75 1.38 18.00
N ASP A 80 -9.52 1.56 16.69
CA ASP A 80 -9.25 2.87 16.07
C ASP A 80 -10.48 3.44 15.37
N PHE A 81 -11.39 2.60 14.88
CA PHE A 81 -12.55 3.01 14.11
C PHE A 81 -13.87 2.41 14.59
N GLY A 82 -13.87 1.51 15.60
CA GLY A 82 -15.07 0.89 16.17
C GLY A 82 -15.46 -0.42 15.49
N ASP A 83 -16.54 -1.03 16.00
CA ASP A 83 -16.95 -2.41 15.65
C ASP A 83 -18.04 -2.48 14.57
N HIS A 84 -18.51 -1.33 14.05
CA HIS A 84 -19.50 -1.35 12.97
C HIS A 84 -18.90 -1.95 11.70
N PRO A 85 -19.61 -2.83 10.96
CA PRO A 85 -19.06 -3.52 9.79
C PRO A 85 -18.45 -2.62 8.71
N LEU A 86 -18.92 -1.38 8.58
CA LEU A 86 -18.41 -0.40 7.62
C LEU A 86 -17.49 0.66 8.22
N ALA A 87 -17.22 0.61 9.53
CA ALA A 87 -16.42 1.63 10.21
C ALA A 87 -15.01 1.76 9.64
N GLY A 88 -14.41 0.65 9.20
CA GLY A 88 -13.10 0.68 8.52
C GLY A 88 -13.14 1.39 7.16
N VAL A 89 -14.27 1.33 6.44
CA VAL A 89 -14.47 2.09 5.19
C VAL A 89 -14.52 3.59 5.47
N ASP A 90 -15.31 3.99 6.46
CA ASP A 90 -15.44 5.40 6.86
C ASP A 90 -14.11 5.94 7.40
N PHE A 91 -13.34 5.09 8.08
CA PHE A 91 -11.99 5.44 8.53
C PHE A 91 -11.03 5.71 7.36
N GLN A 92 -11.03 4.87 6.32
CA GLN A 92 -10.22 5.10 5.12
C GLN A 92 -10.64 6.40 4.44
N ARG A 93 -11.92 6.59 4.16
CA ARG A 93 -12.47 7.79 3.52
C ARG A 93 -12.06 9.07 4.25
N LYS A 94 -12.17 9.08 5.56
CA LYS A 94 -11.78 10.25 6.39
C LYS A 94 -10.35 10.70 6.08
N TRP A 95 -9.41 9.77 5.99
CA TRP A 95 -8.01 10.12 5.79
C TRP A 95 -7.68 10.39 4.31
N GLU A 96 -8.39 9.78 3.39
CA GLU A 96 -8.34 10.07 1.95
C GLU A 96 -8.85 11.48 1.64
N GLU A 97 -9.98 11.88 2.23
CA GLU A 97 -10.54 13.24 2.15
C GLU A 97 -9.62 14.26 2.83
N GLN A 98 -9.07 13.92 3.99
CA GLN A 98 -8.12 14.79 4.67
C GLN A 98 -6.85 15.01 3.84
N ALA A 99 -6.34 13.96 3.19
CA ALA A 99 -5.21 14.08 2.28
C ALA A 99 -5.53 14.95 1.06
N PHE A 100 -6.76 14.86 0.51
CA PHE A 100 -7.22 15.74 -0.55
C PHE A 100 -7.22 17.21 -0.12
N ILE A 101 -7.73 17.52 1.07
CA ILE A 101 -7.75 18.88 1.62
C ILE A 101 -6.32 19.40 1.83
N VAL A 102 -5.47 18.61 2.48
CA VAL A 102 -4.07 18.96 2.77
C VAL A 102 -3.25 19.10 1.48
N GLY A 103 -3.57 18.31 0.45
CA GLY A 103 -2.98 18.38 -0.89
C GLY A 103 -3.42 19.61 -1.70
N GLY A 104 -4.37 20.41 -1.20
CA GLY A 104 -4.83 21.65 -1.84
C GLY A 104 -6.16 21.56 -2.60
N GLY A 105 -6.91 20.45 -2.47
CA GLY A 105 -8.23 20.27 -3.07
C GLY A 105 -8.23 20.09 -4.59
N ASN A 106 -7.13 19.66 -5.16
CA ASN A 106 -6.91 19.55 -6.61
C ASN A 106 -6.31 18.20 -7.03
N TYR A 107 -6.43 17.17 -6.18
CA TYR A 107 -5.85 15.83 -6.34
C TYR A 107 -4.32 15.77 -6.32
N HIS A 108 -3.64 16.84 -5.93
CA HIS A 108 -2.24 16.72 -5.56
C HIS A 108 -2.09 15.93 -4.28
N ALA A 109 -1.08 15.06 -4.21
CA ALA A 109 -0.80 14.32 -3.00
C ALA A 109 0.04 15.17 -2.03
N PRO A 110 -0.27 15.16 -0.72
CA PRO A 110 0.63 15.73 0.27
C PRO A 110 1.97 15.00 0.26
N ILE A 111 3.06 15.76 0.30
CA ILE A 111 4.42 15.23 0.29
C ILE A 111 5.28 15.93 1.35
N GLN A 112 6.14 15.16 2.00
CA GLN A 112 7.05 15.63 3.02
C GLN A 112 8.38 14.87 2.95
N THR A 113 9.50 15.54 3.19
CA THR A 113 10.77 14.86 3.36
C THR A 113 10.85 14.14 4.70
N VAL A 114 11.55 13.02 4.75
CA VAL A 114 11.77 12.26 5.99
C VAL A 114 12.46 13.12 7.05
N GLY A 115 13.43 13.94 6.65
CA GLY A 115 14.12 14.84 7.58
C GLY A 115 13.17 15.84 8.24
N HIS A 116 12.25 16.45 7.46
CA HIS A 116 11.25 17.37 8.00
C HIS A 116 10.20 16.62 8.85
N PHE A 117 9.74 15.45 8.41
CA PHE A 117 8.80 14.62 9.17
C PHE A 117 9.36 14.20 10.55
N LEU A 118 10.64 13.92 10.62
CA LEU A 118 11.33 13.54 11.88
C LEU A 118 11.83 14.73 12.69
N GLY A 119 11.57 15.98 12.25
CA GLY A 119 12.08 17.18 12.91
C GLY A 119 13.59 17.35 12.86
N ARG A 120 14.27 16.69 11.90
CA ARG A 120 15.72 16.81 11.71
C ARG A 120 16.11 18.00 10.85
N THR A 121 15.20 18.47 9.98
CA THR A 121 15.36 19.64 9.12
C THR A 121 14.24 20.65 9.35
N GLU A 122 14.55 21.94 9.25
CA GLU A 122 13.55 23.01 9.41
C GLU A 122 12.70 23.23 8.15
N THR A 123 13.23 22.84 6.99
CA THR A 123 12.58 23.04 5.69
C THR A 123 12.12 21.72 5.07
N ASN A 124 10.97 21.78 4.42
CA ASN A 124 10.43 20.68 3.58
C ASN A 124 10.81 20.99 2.11
N ASP A 125 12.09 20.86 1.79
CA ASP A 125 12.62 21.15 0.46
C ASP A 125 12.57 19.93 -0.45
N ILE A 126 11.61 19.91 -1.37
CA ILE A 126 11.30 18.79 -2.23
C ILE A 126 11.79 19.07 -3.65
N GLN A 127 12.75 18.29 -4.07
CA GLN A 127 13.28 18.35 -5.44
C GLN A 127 12.33 17.64 -6.41
N ARG A 128 12.18 18.18 -7.65
CA ARG A 128 11.25 17.62 -8.67
C ARG A 128 11.58 16.16 -9.01
N GLU A 129 12.83 15.79 -8.97
CA GLU A 129 13.33 14.45 -9.27
C GLU A 129 13.07 13.43 -8.16
N ALA A 130 12.64 13.89 -6.97
CA ALA A 130 12.43 13.03 -5.80
C ALA A 130 11.03 12.39 -5.76
N TYR A 131 10.13 12.74 -6.68
CA TYR A 131 8.78 12.18 -6.71
C TYR A 131 8.31 11.92 -8.15
N SER A 132 7.33 11.02 -8.27
CA SER A 132 6.78 10.61 -9.57
C SER A 132 5.25 10.69 -9.62
N TYR A 133 4.59 11.13 -8.55
CA TYR A 133 3.13 11.17 -8.48
C TYR A 133 2.54 12.20 -9.44
N GLU A 134 1.60 11.75 -10.27
CA GLU A 134 0.75 12.60 -11.11
C GLU A 134 -0.70 12.52 -10.59
N PRO A 135 -1.43 13.64 -10.53
CA PRO A 135 -1.29 14.94 -11.22
C PRO A 135 -0.30 15.92 -10.58
N GLY A 136 0.32 15.62 -9.46
CA GLY A 136 1.30 16.46 -8.80
C GLY A 136 1.27 16.34 -7.29
N VAL A 137 2.17 17.04 -6.62
CA VAL A 137 2.30 17.00 -5.15
C VAL A 137 2.21 18.40 -4.56
N THR A 138 1.80 18.46 -3.30
CA THR A 138 1.80 19.69 -2.49
C THR A 138 2.69 19.46 -1.26
N PRO A 139 3.78 20.22 -1.08
CA PRO A 139 4.54 20.19 0.16
C PRO A 139 3.65 20.48 1.36
N ALA A 140 3.53 19.53 2.26
CA ALA A 140 2.64 19.60 3.41
C ALA A 140 3.17 18.78 4.58
N ASP A 141 2.60 19.01 5.76
CA ASP A 141 2.86 18.20 6.94
C ASP A 141 1.94 16.97 6.93
N ILE A 142 2.51 15.78 6.75
CA ILE A 142 1.80 14.50 6.71
C ILE A 142 1.09 14.19 8.04
N HIS A 143 1.53 14.77 9.16
CA HIS A 143 0.81 14.65 10.43
C HIS A 143 -0.64 15.18 10.34
N GLN A 144 -0.95 16.05 9.39
CA GLN A 144 -2.29 16.59 9.19
C GLN A 144 -3.24 15.66 8.45
N CYS A 145 -2.72 14.64 7.76
CA CYS A 145 -3.54 13.71 6.96
C CYS A 145 -3.44 12.24 7.39
N LEU A 146 -2.88 11.98 8.57
CA LEU A 146 -2.83 10.66 9.21
C LEU A 146 -3.16 10.77 10.70
N PRO A 147 -3.66 9.70 11.34
CA PRO A 147 -3.84 9.68 12.79
C PRO A 147 -2.49 9.89 13.52
N GLU A 148 -2.50 10.62 14.61
CA GLU A 148 -1.32 10.89 15.43
C GLU A 148 -0.57 9.61 15.84
N TYR A 149 -1.29 8.57 16.25
CA TYR A 149 -0.68 7.30 16.61
C TYR A 149 -0.01 6.59 15.42
N VAL A 150 -0.45 6.84 14.18
CA VAL A 150 0.22 6.33 12.98
C VAL A 150 1.51 7.09 12.74
N THR A 151 1.46 8.41 12.76
CA THR A 151 2.66 9.25 12.53
C THR A 151 3.70 9.05 13.62
N ASN A 152 3.31 8.92 14.88
CA ASN A 152 4.22 8.60 15.98
C ASN A 152 4.91 7.24 15.77
N THR A 153 4.15 6.19 15.42
CA THR A 153 4.73 4.88 15.14
C THR A 153 5.67 4.91 13.92
N LEU A 154 5.34 5.67 12.88
CA LEU A 154 6.22 5.86 11.71
C LEU A 154 7.50 6.62 12.07
N ALA A 155 7.41 7.64 12.92
CA ALA A 155 8.57 8.42 13.37
C ALA A 155 9.60 7.55 14.13
N GLU A 156 9.15 6.54 14.86
CA GLU A 156 10.03 5.57 15.53
C GLU A 156 10.52 4.48 14.56
N ALA A 157 9.67 4.03 13.64
CA ALA A 157 9.98 2.97 12.69
C ALA A 157 11.02 3.40 11.65
N LEU A 158 10.95 4.62 11.15
CA LEU A 158 11.85 5.12 10.10
C LEU A 158 13.33 5.01 10.48
N PRO A 159 13.80 5.51 11.64
CA PRO A 159 15.20 5.34 12.04
C PRO A 159 15.57 3.86 12.30
N TYR A 160 14.62 3.05 12.72
CA TYR A 160 14.83 1.61 12.86
C TYR A 160 15.07 0.95 11.50
N PHE A 161 14.29 1.34 10.47
CA PHE A 161 14.45 0.84 9.10
C PHE A 161 15.74 1.34 8.45
N GLY A 162 16.14 2.60 8.72
CA GLY A 162 17.41 3.16 8.27
C GLY A 162 18.63 2.40 8.76
N ARG A 163 18.57 1.82 9.97
CA ARG A 163 19.62 0.93 10.48
C ARG A 163 19.67 -0.43 9.78
N ARG A 164 18.59 -0.84 9.14
CA ARG A 164 18.49 -2.11 8.40
C ARG A 164 18.83 -1.95 6.92
N ILE A 165 18.38 -0.86 6.32
CA ILE A 165 18.65 -0.51 4.92
C ILE A 165 19.21 0.91 4.93
N GLN A 166 20.50 1.04 4.72
CA GLN A 166 21.18 2.34 4.71
C GLN A 166 20.55 3.29 3.70
N GLY A 167 20.22 4.51 4.15
CA GLY A 167 19.60 5.55 3.33
C GLY A 167 18.07 5.47 3.27
N PHE A 168 17.43 4.47 3.88
CA PHE A 168 15.96 4.35 3.90
C PHE A 168 15.29 5.55 4.59
N ASP A 169 15.90 6.06 5.65
CA ASP A 169 15.45 7.22 6.42
C ASP A 169 16.28 8.49 6.19
N ALA A 170 16.95 8.60 5.04
CA ALA A 170 17.75 9.79 4.74
C ALA A 170 16.86 11.03 4.63
N ASP A 171 17.36 12.18 5.08
CA ASP A 171 16.57 13.39 5.25
C ASP A 171 15.92 13.90 3.96
N HIS A 172 16.53 13.65 2.81
CA HIS A 172 16.02 14.06 1.50
C HIS A 172 15.01 13.08 0.87
N VAL A 173 14.81 11.90 1.46
CA VAL A 173 13.81 10.94 0.97
C VAL A 173 12.42 11.50 1.16
N CYS A 174 11.56 11.36 0.15
CA CYS A 174 10.21 11.88 0.17
C CYS A 174 9.19 10.82 0.57
N MET A 175 8.26 11.23 1.42
CA MET A 175 7.06 10.49 1.80
C MET A 175 5.88 11.14 1.08
N THR A 176 5.14 10.37 0.28
CA THR A 176 3.93 10.83 -0.43
C THR A 176 2.73 10.09 0.16
N GLY A 177 1.72 10.80 0.58
CA GLY A 177 0.56 10.22 1.29
C GLY A 177 -0.77 10.53 0.57
N VAL A 178 -1.76 9.72 0.85
CA VAL A 178 -1.78 8.61 1.81
C VAL A 178 -2.02 7.28 1.10
N GLU A 179 -1.43 6.19 1.58
CA GLU A 179 -1.76 4.85 1.11
C GLU A 179 -2.64 4.14 2.16
N THR A 180 -3.96 4.28 2.03
CA THR A 180 -4.94 3.77 2.98
C THR A 180 -5.48 2.39 2.60
N ARG A 181 -5.28 1.96 1.34
CA ARG A 181 -5.89 0.76 0.78
C ARG A 181 -4.93 -0.43 0.68
N THR A 182 -4.17 -0.65 1.73
CA THR A 182 -3.23 -1.78 1.84
C THR A 182 -3.95 -3.10 2.05
N SER A 183 -5.10 -3.08 2.73
CA SER A 183 -5.95 -4.24 2.98
C SER A 183 -7.42 -3.80 2.95
N ALA A 184 -8.32 -4.71 2.59
CA ALA A 184 -9.74 -4.43 2.66
C ALA A 184 -10.16 -4.13 4.11
N PRO A 185 -10.93 -3.06 4.35
CA PRO A 185 -11.37 -2.67 5.69
C PRO A 185 -12.53 -3.52 6.22
N LEU A 186 -13.01 -4.46 5.40
CA LEU A 186 -14.12 -5.35 5.71
C LEU A 186 -13.93 -6.71 5.04
N ARG A 187 -14.79 -7.68 5.41
CA ARG A 187 -14.86 -8.97 4.73
C ARG A 187 -16.29 -9.24 4.27
N ILE A 188 -16.47 -9.54 2.99
CA ILE A 188 -17.75 -10.00 2.45
C ILE A 188 -17.88 -11.49 2.75
N VAL A 189 -18.73 -11.85 3.71
CA VAL A 189 -18.82 -13.22 4.24
C VAL A 189 -19.25 -14.19 3.15
N ARG A 190 -18.52 -15.30 3.01
CA ARG A 190 -18.81 -16.41 2.09
C ARG A 190 -18.82 -17.74 2.84
N ASP A 191 -19.49 -18.73 2.30
CA ASP A 191 -19.55 -20.10 2.82
C ASP A 191 -18.31 -20.91 2.39
N GLU A 192 -18.30 -22.21 2.72
CA GLU A 192 -17.26 -23.17 2.34
C GLU A 192 -17.14 -23.38 0.83
N ASN A 193 -18.22 -23.15 0.09
CA ASN A 193 -18.27 -23.17 -1.36
C ASN A 193 -17.92 -21.82 -2.00
N ARG A 194 -17.40 -20.87 -1.20
CA ARG A 194 -17.01 -19.52 -1.60
C ARG A 194 -18.16 -18.65 -2.12
N LEU A 195 -19.41 -19.08 -1.91
CA LEU A 195 -20.60 -18.28 -2.23
C LEU A 195 -20.90 -17.28 -1.12
N SER A 196 -21.28 -16.07 -1.52
CA SER A 196 -21.77 -15.07 -0.57
C SER A 196 -22.99 -15.58 0.19
N GLN A 197 -22.97 -15.42 1.52
CA GLN A 197 -24.10 -15.81 2.36
C GLN A 197 -25.34 -14.94 2.15
N SER A 198 -25.17 -13.73 1.65
CA SER A 198 -26.27 -12.76 1.47
C SER A 198 -26.75 -12.63 0.04
N THR A 199 -25.97 -13.05 -0.95
CA THR A 199 -26.27 -12.79 -2.36
C THR A 199 -26.00 -14.02 -3.22
N LYS A 200 -27.05 -14.57 -3.83
CA LYS A 200 -26.95 -15.72 -4.72
C LYS A 200 -26.05 -15.43 -5.93
N GLY A 201 -25.17 -16.37 -6.27
CA GLY A 201 -24.32 -16.28 -7.47
C GLY A 201 -23.14 -15.32 -7.34
N LEU A 202 -22.95 -14.69 -6.17
CA LEU A 202 -21.80 -13.83 -5.89
C LEU A 202 -20.71 -14.65 -5.21
N TYR A 203 -19.49 -14.59 -5.77
CA TYR A 203 -18.29 -15.21 -5.21
C TYR A 203 -17.32 -14.11 -4.73
N PRO A 204 -17.34 -13.72 -3.44
CA PRO A 204 -16.38 -12.78 -2.89
C PRO A 204 -14.97 -13.37 -2.88
N ILE A 205 -14.04 -12.77 -3.62
CA ILE A 205 -12.67 -13.29 -3.77
C ILE A 205 -11.63 -12.18 -3.67
N GLY A 206 -10.42 -12.57 -3.31
CA GLY A 206 -9.24 -11.73 -3.34
C GLY A 206 -9.20 -10.66 -2.27
N GLU A 207 -8.45 -9.60 -2.55
CA GLU A 207 -8.16 -8.52 -1.60
C GLU A 207 -9.40 -7.68 -1.30
N GLY A 208 -10.11 -7.21 -2.33
CA GLY A 208 -11.28 -6.34 -2.13
C GLY A 208 -12.41 -6.98 -1.31
N ALA A 209 -12.51 -8.31 -1.32
CA ALA A 209 -13.46 -9.05 -0.52
C ALA A 209 -12.92 -9.44 0.88
N GLY A 210 -11.68 -9.09 1.22
CA GLY A 210 -11.07 -9.32 2.53
C GLY A 210 -10.49 -10.73 2.74
N TYR A 211 -10.18 -11.47 1.67
CA TYR A 211 -9.63 -12.84 1.75
C TYR A 211 -8.14 -12.95 1.41
N ALA A 212 -7.54 -11.90 0.92
CA ALA A 212 -6.13 -11.84 0.59
C ALA A 212 -5.55 -10.47 0.88
N GLY A 213 -4.24 -10.39 1.13
CA GLY A 213 -3.54 -9.12 1.38
C GLY A 213 -2.35 -8.91 0.43
N GLY A 214 -2.27 -9.64 -0.68
CA GLY A 214 -1.18 -9.50 -1.63
C GLY A 214 -1.48 -10.14 -2.98
N ILE A 215 -0.67 -9.81 -3.99
CA ILE A 215 -0.87 -10.24 -5.39
C ILE A 215 -1.02 -11.75 -5.52
N MET A 216 -0.07 -12.52 -4.96
CA MET A 216 -0.07 -13.98 -5.09
C MET A 216 -1.21 -14.63 -4.31
N SER A 217 -1.50 -14.17 -3.10
CA SER A 217 -2.61 -14.71 -2.31
C SER A 217 -3.97 -14.41 -2.94
N ALA A 218 -4.15 -13.22 -3.54
CA ALA A 218 -5.36 -12.87 -4.28
C ALA A 218 -5.52 -13.71 -5.55
N ALA A 219 -4.43 -13.92 -6.29
CA ALA A 219 -4.44 -14.78 -7.47
C ALA A 219 -4.78 -16.25 -7.13
N LEU A 220 -4.21 -16.77 -6.06
CA LEU A 220 -4.49 -18.14 -5.58
C LEU A 220 -5.96 -18.27 -5.17
N ASP A 221 -6.49 -17.36 -4.37
CA ASP A 221 -7.90 -17.36 -3.95
C ASP A 221 -8.85 -17.31 -5.15
N GLY A 222 -8.50 -16.51 -6.18
CA GLY A 222 -9.24 -16.46 -7.45
C GLY A 222 -9.18 -17.77 -8.22
N ALA A 223 -7.99 -18.37 -8.38
CA ALA A 223 -7.80 -19.62 -9.09
C ALA A 223 -8.56 -20.79 -8.43
N GLU A 224 -8.46 -20.92 -7.11
CA GLU A 224 -9.20 -21.95 -6.35
C GLU A 224 -10.71 -21.75 -6.46
N THR A 225 -11.19 -20.51 -6.46
CA THR A 225 -12.63 -20.22 -6.68
C THR A 225 -13.07 -20.57 -8.10
N ALA A 226 -12.25 -20.27 -9.10
CA ALA A 226 -12.55 -20.66 -10.49
C ALA A 226 -12.64 -22.18 -10.67
N ILE A 227 -11.72 -22.94 -10.07
CA ILE A 227 -11.76 -24.42 -10.09
C ILE A 227 -13.07 -24.93 -9.46
N LEU A 228 -13.48 -24.34 -8.34
CA LEU A 228 -14.71 -24.72 -7.65
C LEU A 228 -15.95 -24.41 -8.51
N ILE A 229 -16.00 -23.25 -9.17
CA ILE A 229 -17.07 -22.90 -10.10
C ILE A 229 -17.12 -23.89 -11.28
N MET A 230 -15.98 -24.22 -11.87
CA MET A 230 -15.89 -25.20 -12.97
C MET A 230 -16.39 -26.57 -12.54
N ASN A 231 -16.05 -27.03 -11.35
CA ASN A 231 -16.51 -28.31 -10.81
C ASN A 231 -18.01 -28.32 -10.50
N THR A 232 -18.57 -27.17 -10.13
CA THR A 232 -20.00 -27.02 -9.77
C THR A 232 -20.89 -26.97 -11.00
N TYR A 233 -20.51 -26.20 -12.00
CA TYR A 233 -21.37 -25.95 -13.16
C TYR A 233 -21.03 -26.84 -14.37
N GLY A 234 -19.83 -27.40 -14.44
CA GLY A 234 -19.39 -28.25 -15.55
C GLY A 234 -19.35 -27.52 -16.90
N PRO A 235 -18.78 -28.12 -17.93
CA PRO A 235 -18.96 -27.61 -19.30
C PRO A 235 -20.41 -27.78 -19.72
N LEU A 236 -20.98 -26.78 -20.37
CA LEU A 236 -22.23 -26.94 -21.11
C LEU A 236 -22.07 -28.17 -22.02
N LYS A 237 -22.97 -29.15 -21.90
CA LYS A 237 -23.00 -30.25 -22.86
C LYS A 237 -23.20 -29.62 -24.22
N GLY A 238 -22.19 -29.62 -25.06
CA GLY A 238 -22.31 -29.19 -26.45
C GLY A 238 -23.36 -30.04 -27.10
N ASP A 239 -24.35 -29.43 -27.73
CA ASP A 239 -25.19 -30.12 -28.69
C ASP A 239 -24.25 -30.64 -29.79
N HIS A 240 -23.90 -31.91 -29.74
CA HIS A 240 -23.31 -32.58 -30.87
C HIS A 240 -24.45 -32.73 -31.89
N HIS A 241 -24.59 -31.71 -32.76
CA HIS A 241 -25.29 -31.90 -34.02
C HIS A 241 -24.39 -32.79 -34.87
N GLU A 242 -24.80 -34.08 -34.98
CA GLU A 242 -24.33 -34.99 -36.02
C GLU A 242 -24.81 -34.48 -37.41
#